data_02a8f68f4338668ab28aa476c685f086
#
_entry.id   02a8f68f4338668ab28aa476c685f086
#
_cell.length_a   1.000
_cell.length_b   1.000
_cell.length_c   1.000
_cell.angle_alpha   90.00
_cell.angle_beta   90.00
_cell.angle_gamma   90.00
#
_symmetry.space_group_name_H-M   'P 1'
#
loop_
_entity.id
_entity.type
_entity.pdbx_description
1 polymer ?
#
loop_
_entity_poly.entity_id
_entity_poly.type
_entity_poly.pdbx_seq_one_letter_code
_entity_poly.pdbx_strand_id
1 'polypeptide(L)'
;ASRGHDAIRFGPMKPVGLRDPRTGHRPWAVLQLRTENRERTLYNLVGFQTNLKFGEQKRVFGMIPGLAQAEFVRYGVMHRNTFLNSPSLLSGDYSFRGRPELFFAGQITGVEGYMESASSGILAGINLARKLSGKAPLLLPETTMMGALARYISGYEGKDFQPMGANFGVLPPLEEQIRDKRQRYLALAQRGLADLERYCQEMDEPLEDSALGAEEEGTT
;
A
#
# COMPACT_ATOMS: atom_id res chain seq x y z
N ALA A 1 3.56 -21.60 -7.87
CA ALA A 1 4.17 -22.95 -7.77
C ALA A 1 5.44 -22.93 -6.92
N SER A 2 6.34 -21.97 -7.11
CA SER A 2 7.59 -21.87 -6.32
C SER A 2 7.41 -21.61 -4.83
N ARG A 3 6.23 -21.14 -4.40
CA ARG A 3 5.89 -20.83 -2.99
C ARG A 3 5.16 -21.96 -2.26
N GLY A 4 5.03 -23.16 -2.88
CA GLY A 4 4.41 -24.35 -2.30
C GLY A 4 2.90 -24.46 -2.54
N HIS A 5 2.31 -25.57 -2.08
CA HIS A 5 0.91 -25.94 -2.29
C HIS A 5 -0.09 -24.92 -1.70
N ASP A 6 0.27 -24.29 -0.62
CA ASP A 6 -0.62 -23.37 0.10
C ASP A 6 -0.65 -21.95 -0.49
N ALA A 7 0.18 -21.64 -1.51
CA ALA A 7 0.31 -20.29 -2.06
C ALA A 7 -1.04 -19.70 -2.54
N ILE A 8 -1.91 -20.50 -3.16
CA ILE A 8 -3.24 -20.08 -3.61
C ILE A 8 -4.16 -19.81 -2.43
N ARG A 9 -4.07 -20.62 -1.38
CA ARG A 9 -4.85 -20.49 -0.13
C ARG A 9 -4.50 -19.24 0.66
N PHE A 10 -3.26 -18.77 0.57
CA PHE A 10 -2.81 -17.51 1.20
C PHE A 10 -2.91 -16.29 0.27
N GLY A 11 -3.28 -16.50 -0.98
CA GLY A 11 -3.51 -15.47 -2.00
C GLY A 11 -4.99 -15.35 -2.39
N PRO A 12 -5.32 -15.63 -3.67
CA PRO A 12 -6.66 -15.39 -4.21
C PRO A 12 -7.78 -16.22 -3.57
N MET A 13 -7.47 -17.35 -2.94
CA MET A 13 -8.48 -18.22 -2.29
C MET A 13 -8.40 -18.18 -0.76
N LYS A 14 -8.03 -17.05 -0.18
CA LYS A 14 -7.82 -16.88 1.26
C LYS A 14 -9.12 -17.03 2.07
N PRO A 15 -9.21 -18.00 3.00
CA PRO A 15 -10.41 -18.26 3.80
C PRO A 15 -10.44 -17.50 5.13
N VAL A 16 -9.53 -16.56 5.38
CA VAL A 16 -9.41 -15.84 6.65
C VAL A 16 -10.63 -14.98 6.91
N GLY A 17 -11.21 -15.11 8.11
CA GLY A 17 -12.41 -14.38 8.52
C GLY A 17 -13.72 -14.98 8.02
N LEU A 18 -13.68 -16.04 7.20
CA LEU A 18 -14.86 -16.66 6.63
C LEU A 18 -15.18 -17.99 7.33
N ARG A 19 -16.48 -18.28 7.44
CA ARG A 19 -17.02 -19.56 7.94
C ARG A 19 -18.02 -20.10 6.94
N ASP A 20 -18.02 -21.41 6.70
CA ASP A 20 -19.05 -22.09 5.94
C ASP A 20 -20.37 -22.08 6.77
N PRO A 21 -21.44 -21.46 6.26
CA PRO A 21 -22.71 -21.36 7.01
C PRO A 21 -23.36 -22.71 7.29
N ARG A 22 -23.01 -23.77 6.55
CA ARG A 22 -23.55 -25.12 6.71
C ARG A 22 -22.85 -25.90 7.83
N THR A 23 -21.56 -25.68 8.00
CA THR A 23 -20.73 -26.45 8.95
C THR A 23 -20.26 -25.63 10.15
N GLY A 24 -20.32 -24.29 10.08
CA GLY A 24 -19.79 -23.39 11.08
C GLY A 24 -18.25 -23.33 11.11
N HIS A 25 -17.57 -24.19 10.34
CA HIS A 25 -16.11 -24.28 10.31
C HIS A 25 -15.50 -23.36 9.27
N ARG A 26 -14.24 -23.03 9.47
CA ARG A 26 -13.44 -22.30 8.47
C ARG A 26 -13.17 -23.22 7.28
N PRO A 27 -13.52 -22.84 6.05
CA PRO A 27 -13.22 -23.64 4.86
C PRO A 27 -11.72 -23.68 4.60
N TRP A 28 -11.26 -24.68 3.86
CA TRP A 28 -9.85 -24.78 3.48
C TRP A 28 -9.44 -23.68 2.52
N ALA A 29 -10.30 -23.37 1.55
CA ALA A 29 -10.10 -22.30 0.55
C ALA A 29 -11.45 -21.71 0.16
N VAL A 30 -11.48 -20.44 -0.25
CA VAL A 30 -12.70 -19.73 -0.69
C VAL A 30 -12.41 -18.98 -1.96
N LEU A 31 -13.27 -19.17 -2.95
CA LEU A 31 -13.30 -18.32 -4.14
C LEU A 31 -14.26 -17.16 -3.87
N GLN A 32 -13.75 -15.93 -3.96
CA GLN A 32 -14.59 -14.74 -3.87
C GLN A 32 -15.02 -14.31 -5.26
N LEU A 33 -16.35 -14.23 -5.46
CA LEU A 33 -16.96 -13.68 -6.65
C LEU A 33 -17.54 -12.31 -6.33
N ARG A 34 -17.16 -11.30 -7.13
CA ARG A 34 -17.73 -9.95 -7.04
C ARG A 34 -18.57 -9.68 -8.29
N THR A 35 -19.81 -9.24 -8.11
CA THR A 35 -20.67 -8.84 -9.23
C THR A 35 -20.11 -7.60 -9.92
N GLU A 36 -20.06 -7.63 -11.26
CA GLU A 36 -19.57 -6.51 -12.07
C GLU A 36 -20.71 -5.75 -12.76
N ASN A 37 -21.92 -6.30 -12.75
CA ASN A 37 -23.10 -5.64 -13.30
C ASN A 37 -24.29 -5.70 -12.35
N ARG A 38 -25.27 -4.85 -12.60
CA ARG A 38 -26.50 -4.71 -11.79
C ARG A 38 -27.38 -5.96 -11.83
N GLU A 39 -27.41 -6.62 -12.96
CA GLU A 39 -28.21 -7.83 -13.25
C GLU A 39 -27.61 -9.09 -12.62
N ARG A 40 -26.39 -9.00 -12.04
CA ARG A 40 -25.67 -10.11 -11.41
C ARG A 40 -25.43 -11.31 -12.35
N THR A 41 -25.23 -11.03 -13.63
CA THR A 41 -24.91 -12.04 -14.64
C THR A 41 -23.41 -12.11 -14.95
N LEU A 42 -22.66 -11.08 -14.54
CA LEU A 42 -21.21 -10.97 -14.73
C LEU A 42 -20.50 -10.90 -13.38
N TYR A 43 -19.48 -11.75 -13.20
CA TYR A 43 -18.72 -11.86 -11.96
C TYR A 43 -17.23 -11.77 -12.21
N ASN A 44 -16.52 -11.12 -11.28
CA ASN A 44 -15.08 -11.08 -11.23
C ASN A 44 -14.57 -12.14 -10.25
N LEU A 45 -13.59 -12.92 -10.66
CA LEU A 45 -12.80 -13.78 -9.79
C LEU A 45 -11.77 -12.94 -9.05
N VAL A 46 -12.06 -12.55 -7.80
CA VAL A 46 -11.26 -11.59 -7.06
C VAL A 46 -9.85 -12.15 -6.79
N GLY A 47 -8.82 -11.38 -7.18
CA GLY A 47 -7.43 -11.72 -6.93
C GLY A 47 -6.80 -12.72 -7.91
N PHE A 48 -7.51 -13.13 -8.96
CA PHE A 48 -7.01 -14.08 -9.96
C PHE A 48 -6.19 -13.42 -11.07
N GLN A 49 -5.22 -12.61 -10.69
CA GLN A 49 -4.18 -12.14 -11.61
C GLN A 49 -3.15 -13.25 -11.83
N THR A 50 -2.78 -13.50 -13.08
CA THR A 50 -1.93 -14.65 -13.43
C THR A 50 -1.14 -14.45 -14.71
N ASN A 51 -0.02 -15.15 -14.82
CA ASN A 51 0.77 -15.29 -16.05
C ASN A 51 0.37 -16.51 -16.89
N LEU A 52 -0.66 -17.27 -16.47
CA LEU A 52 -1.16 -18.38 -17.29
C LEU A 52 -1.67 -17.88 -18.63
N LYS A 53 -1.40 -18.61 -19.70
CA LYS A 53 -1.98 -18.36 -21.03
C LYS A 53 -3.50 -18.50 -20.97
N PHE A 54 -4.23 -17.78 -21.80
CA PHE A 54 -5.70 -17.72 -21.75
C PHE A 54 -6.38 -19.11 -21.83
N GLY A 55 -5.91 -20.00 -22.70
CA GLY A 55 -6.42 -21.38 -22.76
C GLY A 55 -6.20 -22.16 -21.46
N GLU A 56 -5.05 -21.97 -20.80
CA GLU A 56 -4.76 -22.58 -19.51
C GLU A 56 -5.59 -21.98 -18.38
N GLN A 57 -5.88 -20.68 -18.43
CA GLN A 57 -6.78 -20.07 -17.43
C GLN A 57 -8.18 -20.71 -17.50
N LYS A 58 -8.74 -20.88 -18.69
CA LYS A 58 -10.04 -21.56 -18.88
C LYS A 58 -10.01 -22.97 -18.30
N ARG A 59 -8.97 -23.74 -18.62
CA ARG A 59 -8.80 -25.11 -18.13
C ARG A 59 -8.64 -25.17 -16.61
N VAL A 60 -7.73 -24.38 -16.04
CA VAL A 60 -7.40 -24.42 -14.62
C VAL A 60 -8.52 -23.86 -13.76
N PHE A 61 -9.12 -22.73 -14.16
CA PHE A 61 -10.21 -22.12 -13.38
C PHE A 61 -11.50 -22.92 -13.51
N GLY A 62 -11.72 -23.59 -14.64
CA GLY A 62 -12.81 -24.56 -14.81
C GLY A 62 -12.75 -25.78 -13.89
N MET A 63 -11.58 -26.07 -13.28
CA MET A 63 -11.46 -27.11 -12.25
C MET A 63 -12.04 -26.69 -10.90
N ILE A 64 -12.29 -25.41 -10.68
CA ILE A 64 -12.90 -24.92 -9.44
C ILE A 64 -14.36 -25.32 -9.41
N PRO A 65 -14.85 -25.96 -8.32
CA PRO A 65 -16.25 -26.34 -8.20
C PRO A 65 -17.18 -25.13 -8.43
N GLY A 66 -18.15 -25.33 -9.32
CA GLY A 66 -19.08 -24.28 -9.74
C GLY A 66 -18.63 -23.48 -10.98
N LEU A 67 -17.39 -23.59 -11.43
CA LEU A 67 -16.89 -22.88 -12.62
C LEU A 67 -16.67 -23.77 -13.85
N ALA A 68 -17.02 -25.06 -13.79
CA ALA A 68 -16.80 -26.01 -14.89
C ALA A 68 -17.50 -25.58 -16.20
N GLN A 69 -18.65 -24.91 -16.10
CA GLN A 69 -19.42 -24.41 -17.24
C GLN A 69 -19.37 -22.88 -17.37
N ALA A 70 -18.44 -22.22 -16.66
CA ALA A 70 -18.32 -20.77 -16.71
C ALA A 70 -17.83 -20.28 -18.07
N GLU A 71 -18.47 -19.26 -18.61
CA GLU A 71 -18.01 -18.53 -19.77
C GLU A 71 -17.06 -17.41 -19.33
N PHE A 72 -15.80 -17.45 -19.81
CA PHE A 72 -14.80 -16.44 -19.50
C PHE A 72 -14.81 -15.33 -20.56
N VAL A 73 -15.49 -14.23 -20.30
CA VAL A 73 -15.55 -13.08 -21.21
C VAL A 73 -14.26 -12.25 -21.20
N ARG A 74 -13.48 -12.36 -20.14
CA ARG A 74 -12.17 -11.69 -19.99
C ARG A 74 -11.25 -12.56 -19.15
N TYR A 75 -9.98 -12.62 -19.53
CA TYR A 75 -8.95 -13.36 -18.81
C TYR A 75 -8.12 -12.43 -17.93
N GLY A 76 -7.63 -12.98 -16.82
CA GLY A 76 -6.73 -12.28 -15.93
C GLY A 76 -5.36 -12.08 -16.57
N VAL A 77 -4.76 -10.94 -16.29
CA VAL A 77 -3.39 -10.63 -16.65
C VAL A 77 -2.64 -10.13 -15.42
N MET A 78 -1.35 -10.46 -15.35
CA MET A 78 -0.48 -9.91 -14.33
C MET A 78 -0.09 -8.49 -14.77
N HIS A 79 -0.57 -7.51 -14.05
CA HIS A 79 -0.13 -6.14 -14.22
C HIS A 79 1.18 -5.93 -13.45
N ARG A 80 2.15 -5.34 -14.10
CA ARG A 80 3.35 -4.81 -13.46
C ARG A 80 3.31 -3.30 -13.60
N ASN A 81 3.35 -2.63 -12.46
CA ASN A 81 3.48 -1.19 -12.46
C ASN A 81 4.89 -0.79 -12.89
N THR A 82 4.98 0.22 -13.74
CA THR A 82 6.25 0.85 -14.07
C THR A 82 6.63 1.79 -12.94
N PHE A 83 7.85 1.71 -12.46
CA PHE A 83 8.41 2.61 -11.46
C PHE A 83 9.86 2.95 -11.78
N LEU A 84 10.32 4.07 -11.25
CA LEU A 84 11.69 4.52 -11.38
C LEU A 84 12.62 3.74 -10.44
N ASN A 85 13.88 3.66 -10.77
CA ASN A 85 14.91 3.31 -9.78
C ASN A 85 15.15 4.51 -8.84
N SER A 86 14.14 4.82 -8.04
CA SER A 86 14.04 6.04 -7.26
C SER A 86 15.20 6.28 -6.30
N PRO A 87 15.81 5.26 -5.67
CA PRO A 87 16.94 5.49 -4.79
C PRO A 87 18.14 6.16 -5.46
N SER A 88 18.34 5.90 -6.76
CA SER A 88 19.42 6.54 -7.54
C SER A 88 19.00 7.86 -8.17
N LEU A 89 17.72 8.13 -8.29
CA LEU A 89 17.18 9.23 -9.08
C LEU A 89 16.54 10.34 -8.25
N LEU A 90 15.89 10.00 -7.13
CA LEU A 90 15.09 10.93 -6.35
C LEU A 90 15.73 11.29 -5.02
N SER A 91 15.52 12.50 -4.58
CA SER A 91 15.79 12.97 -3.22
C SER A 91 14.57 12.73 -2.32
N GLY A 92 14.74 12.86 -0.99
CA GLY A 92 13.67 12.62 -0.02
C GLY A 92 12.51 13.61 -0.10
N ASP A 93 12.70 14.73 -0.80
CA ASP A 93 11.67 15.72 -1.12
C ASP A 93 10.90 15.41 -2.43
N TYR A 94 11.15 14.25 -3.04
CA TYR A 94 10.62 13.79 -4.32
C TYR A 94 11.15 14.54 -5.55
N SER A 95 12.16 15.40 -5.41
CA SER A 95 12.83 16.04 -6.55
C SER A 95 13.77 15.07 -7.27
N PHE A 96 13.96 15.27 -8.57
CA PHE A 96 14.91 14.52 -9.37
C PHE A 96 16.34 15.07 -9.17
N ARG A 97 17.27 14.21 -8.78
CA ARG A 97 18.66 14.62 -8.45
C ARG A 97 19.39 15.31 -9.61
N GLY A 98 19.11 14.87 -10.85
CA GLY A 98 19.72 15.45 -12.05
C GLY A 98 19.11 16.79 -12.49
N ARG A 99 17.86 17.07 -12.07
CA ARG A 99 17.12 18.30 -12.37
C ARG A 99 16.22 18.66 -11.19
N PRO A 100 16.73 19.41 -10.20
CA PRO A 100 16.02 19.65 -8.95
C PRO A 100 14.69 20.41 -9.08
N GLU A 101 14.39 21.02 -10.23
CA GLU A 101 13.11 21.63 -10.56
C GLU A 101 12.04 20.61 -10.99
N LEU A 102 12.42 19.35 -11.26
CA LEU A 102 11.52 18.28 -11.65
C LEU A 102 11.18 17.42 -10.44
N PHE A 103 9.90 17.22 -10.19
CA PHE A 103 9.39 16.40 -9.10
C PHE A 103 8.61 15.22 -9.65
N PHE A 104 8.68 14.09 -8.94
CA PHE A 104 7.90 12.90 -9.22
C PHE A 104 7.01 12.55 -8.03
N ALA A 105 5.83 11.99 -8.28
CA ALA A 105 4.89 11.61 -7.23
C ALA A 105 4.09 10.37 -7.62
N GLY A 106 3.49 9.73 -6.65
CA GLY A 106 2.63 8.57 -6.84
C GLY A 106 3.40 7.30 -7.16
N GLN A 107 2.70 6.35 -7.70
CA GLN A 107 3.17 4.97 -7.90
C GLN A 107 4.47 4.88 -8.73
N ILE A 108 4.70 5.81 -9.63
CA ILE A 108 5.93 5.83 -10.43
C ILE A 108 7.19 6.01 -9.58
N THR A 109 7.08 6.58 -8.38
CA THR A 109 8.21 6.75 -7.45
C THR A 109 8.54 5.47 -6.66
N GLY A 110 7.74 4.42 -6.77
CA GLY A 110 7.90 3.20 -5.99
C GLY A 110 7.11 3.19 -4.68
N VAL A 111 6.25 4.18 -4.42
CA VAL A 111 5.23 4.04 -3.38
C VAL A 111 4.06 3.23 -3.92
N GLU A 112 3.53 2.29 -3.13
CA GLU A 112 2.45 1.41 -3.53
C GLU A 112 1.23 1.60 -2.62
N GLY A 113 0.08 1.89 -3.24
CA GLY A 113 -1.19 2.15 -2.58
C GLY A 113 -1.77 3.52 -2.95
N TYR A 114 -3.09 3.68 -2.80
CA TYR A 114 -3.77 4.92 -3.16
C TYR A 114 -3.44 6.06 -2.21
N MET A 115 -3.44 5.77 -0.91
CA MET A 115 -3.14 6.77 0.12
C MET A 115 -1.68 7.20 0.06
N GLU A 116 -0.77 6.25 -0.16
CA GLU A 116 0.66 6.49 -0.33
C GLU A 116 0.94 7.35 -1.57
N SER A 117 0.26 7.04 -2.67
CA SER A 117 0.38 7.83 -3.91
C SER A 117 -0.14 9.26 -3.72
N ALA A 118 -1.29 9.44 -3.05
CA ALA A 118 -1.84 10.75 -2.74
C ALA A 118 -0.90 11.54 -1.82
N SER A 119 -0.40 10.91 -0.75
CA SER A 119 0.51 11.55 0.20
C SER A 119 1.83 11.97 -0.44
N SER A 120 2.40 11.15 -1.32
CA SER A 120 3.59 11.52 -2.09
C SER A 120 3.34 12.71 -3.01
N GLY A 121 2.13 12.80 -3.59
CA GLY A 121 1.70 13.94 -4.40
C GLY A 121 1.61 15.23 -3.59
N ILE A 122 1.04 15.16 -2.40
CA ILE A 122 0.95 16.31 -1.47
C ILE A 122 2.36 16.79 -1.11
N LEU A 123 3.25 15.87 -0.69
CA LEU A 123 4.63 16.23 -0.32
C LEU A 123 5.42 16.81 -1.49
N ALA A 124 5.33 16.21 -2.67
CA ALA A 124 5.99 16.74 -3.87
C ALA A 124 5.47 18.13 -4.24
N GLY A 125 4.14 18.37 -4.13
CA GLY A 125 3.52 19.66 -4.39
C GLY A 125 3.95 20.73 -3.38
N ILE A 126 3.94 20.39 -2.09
CA ILE A 126 4.44 21.30 -1.03
C ILE A 126 5.91 21.65 -1.28
N ASN A 127 6.74 20.65 -1.55
CA ASN A 127 8.17 20.85 -1.77
C ASN A 127 8.47 21.68 -3.04
N LEU A 128 7.68 21.48 -4.10
CA LEU A 128 7.77 22.34 -5.28
C LEU A 128 7.40 23.79 -4.96
N ALA A 129 6.29 24.02 -4.23
CA ALA A 129 5.88 25.36 -3.83
C ALA A 129 6.91 26.04 -2.92
N ARG A 130 7.46 25.31 -1.94
CA ARG A 130 8.55 25.79 -1.07
C ARG A 130 9.78 26.18 -1.87
N LYS A 131 10.18 25.34 -2.82
CA LYS A 131 11.31 25.61 -3.70
C LYS A 131 11.10 26.88 -4.54
N LEU A 132 9.91 27.05 -5.13
CA LEU A 132 9.58 28.27 -5.89
C LEU A 132 9.59 29.53 -5.01
N SER A 133 9.31 29.37 -3.71
CA SER A 133 9.37 30.45 -2.72
C SER A 133 10.75 30.62 -2.07
N GLY A 134 11.77 29.89 -2.51
CA GLY A 134 13.12 29.95 -1.92
C GLY A 134 13.23 29.36 -0.51
N LYS A 135 12.23 28.58 -0.07
CA LYS A 135 12.22 27.90 1.23
C LYS A 135 12.93 26.55 1.17
N ALA A 136 13.48 26.10 2.30
CA ALA A 136 14.05 24.77 2.44
C ALA A 136 13.00 23.66 2.22
N PRO A 137 13.38 22.49 1.69
CA PRO A 137 12.45 21.38 1.49
C PRO A 137 11.89 20.86 2.80
N LEU A 138 10.64 20.40 2.79
CA LEU A 138 9.98 19.71 3.88
C LEU A 138 10.38 18.23 3.80
N LEU A 139 11.19 17.77 4.74
CA LEU A 139 11.62 16.37 4.86
C LEU A 139 11.03 15.79 6.16
N LEU A 140 9.90 15.12 6.02
CA LEU A 140 9.17 14.60 7.19
C LEU A 140 10.02 13.60 8.00
N PRO A 141 9.84 13.58 9.35
CA PRO A 141 10.53 12.61 10.20
C PRO A 141 10.29 11.16 9.76
N GLU A 142 11.32 10.33 9.80
CA GLU A 142 11.25 8.92 9.43
C GLU A 142 10.38 8.08 10.39
N THR A 143 10.00 8.64 11.51
CA THR A 143 9.04 8.06 12.44
C THR A 143 7.60 8.20 11.98
N THR A 144 7.33 9.05 10.98
CA THR A 144 6.04 9.15 10.29
C THR A 144 5.98 8.18 9.11
N MET A 145 4.79 7.69 8.77
CA MET A 145 4.63 6.77 7.64
C MET A 145 5.07 7.40 6.31
N MET A 146 4.73 8.67 6.09
CA MET A 146 5.08 9.42 4.87
C MET A 146 6.59 9.68 4.80
N GLY A 147 7.21 10.07 5.92
CA GLY A 147 8.66 10.28 6.01
C GLY A 147 9.45 8.98 5.81
N ALA A 148 8.99 7.88 6.42
CA ALA A 148 9.61 6.57 6.23
C ALA A 148 9.54 6.09 4.77
N LEU A 149 8.42 6.28 4.09
CA LEU A 149 8.29 5.93 2.67
C LEU A 149 9.15 6.83 1.79
N ALA A 150 9.19 8.15 2.04
CA ALA A 150 10.07 9.07 1.33
C ALA A 150 11.55 8.68 1.49
N ARG A 151 11.96 8.30 2.70
CA ARG A 151 13.30 7.78 2.97
C ARG A 151 13.55 6.46 2.25
N TYR A 152 12.59 5.53 2.27
CA TYR A 152 12.72 4.26 1.57
C TYR A 152 12.96 4.45 0.07
N ILE A 153 12.16 5.26 -0.60
CA ILE A 153 12.29 5.46 -2.05
C ILE A 153 13.54 6.26 -2.45
N SER A 154 14.10 7.08 -1.56
CA SER A 154 15.28 7.91 -1.88
C SER A 154 16.60 7.37 -1.34
N GLY A 155 16.57 6.44 -0.38
CA GLY A 155 17.73 5.95 0.34
C GLY A 155 17.87 4.43 0.44
N TYR A 156 17.09 3.65 -0.35
CA TYR A 156 17.24 2.19 -0.36
C TYR A 156 18.60 1.77 -0.92
N GLU A 157 19.38 1.03 -0.12
CA GLU A 157 20.76 0.62 -0.47
C GLU A 157 20.84 -0.80 -1.07
N GLY A 158 19.72 -1.52 -1.15
CA GLY A 158 19.69 -2.86 -1.72
C GLY A 158 19.82 -2.88 -3.25
N LYS A 159 20.16 -4.04 -3.80
CA LYS A 159 20.30 -4.21 -5.27
C LYS A 159 18.98 -4.21 -6.03
N ASP A 160 17.91 -4.72 -5.40
CA ASP A 160 16.61 -4.95 -6.03
C ASP A 160 15.55 -4.06 -5.37
N PHE A 161 15.55 -2.77 -5.71
CA PHE A 161 14.52 -1.84 -5.28
C PHE A 161 13.15 -2.31 -5.77
N GLN A 162 12.19 -2.41 -4.86
CA GLN A 162 10.82 -2.79 -5.16
C GLN A 162 9.85 -1.77 -4.57
N PRO A 163 8.70 -1.53 -5.19
CA PRO A 163 7.67 -0.67 -4.61
C PRO A 163 7.25 -1.11 -3.20
N MET A 164 7.00 -0.13 -2.34
CA MET A 164 6.65 -0.32 -0.93
C MET A 164 5.34 0.39 -0.59
N GLY A 165 4.42 -0.37 0.02
CA GLY A 165 3.21 0.19 0.62
C GLY A 165 3.42 0.53 2.10
N ALA A 166 2.51 1.35 2.63
CA ALA A 166 2.50 1.72 4.04
C ALA A 166 2.38 0.47 4.93
N ASN A 167 3.34 0.30 5.80
CA ASN A 167 3.32 -0.75 6.81
C ASN A 167 4.22 -0.34 7.99
N PHE A 168 3.91 -0.83 9.19
CA PHE A 168 4.68 -0.48 10.39
C PHE A 168 6.11 -1.01 10.39
N GLY A 169 6.46 -1.90 9.47
CA GLY A 169 7.83 -2.44 9.34
C GLY A 169 8.81 -1.48 8.68
N VAL A 170 8.33 -0.41 8.01
CA VAL A 170 9.20 0.62 7.42
C VAL A 170 9.63 1.68 8.43
N LEU A 171 8.92 1.75 9.58
CA LEU A 171 9.23 2.71 10.64
C LEU A 171 10.44 2.24 11.45
N PRO A 172 11.25 3.16 11.97
CA PRO A 172 12.28 2.83 12.96
C PRO A 172 11.67 2.12 14.17
N PRO A 173 12.36 1.15 14.78
CA PRO A 173 11.86 0.46 15.95
C PRO A 173 11.65 1.43 17.13
N LEU A 174 10.83 1.03 18.09
CA LEU A 174 10.72 1.69 19.38
C LEU A 174 11.96 1.37 20.22
N GLU A 175 12.35 2.27 21.11
CA GLU A 175 13.41 2.02 22.08
C GLU A 175 13.04 0.90 23.04
N GLU A 176 11.75 0.86 23.44
CA GLU A 176 11.22 -0.19 24.29
C GLU A 176 10.59 -1.33 23.49
N GLN A 177 10.82 -2.56 23.93
CA GLN A 177 10.25 -3.76 23.30
C GLN A 177 8.82 -4.02 23.79
N ILE A 178 7.82 -3.63 23.00
CA ILE A 178 6.41 -3.90 23.28
C ILE A 178 6.00 -5.22 22.59
N ARG A 179 5.64 -6.23 23.38
CA ARG A 179 5.26 -7.57 22.87
C ARG A 179 3.88 -7.58 22.23
N ASP A 180 2.92 -6.90 22.83
CA ASP A 180 1.56 -6.81 22.26
C ASP A 180 1.57 -6.03 20.96
N LYS A 181 1.04 -6.63 19.90
CA LYS A 181 1.08 -6.06 18.55
C LYS A 181 0.27 -4.77 18.45
N ARG A 182 -0.90 -4.70 19.11
CA ARG A 182 -1.78 -3.53 19.04
C ARG A 182 -1.17 -2.35 19.78
N GLN A 183 -0.65 -2.60 20.98
CA GLN A 183 0.03 -1.57 21.76
C GLN A 183 1.28 -1.07 21.07
N ARG A 184 2.07 -1.95 20.46
CA ARG A 184 3.24 -1.57 19.67
C ARG A 184 2.88 -0.67 18.48
N TYR A 185 1.83 -1.00 17.75
CA TYR A 185 1.39 -0.19 16.61
C TYR A 185 0.83 1.16 17.06
N LEU A 186 0.12 1.21 18.17
CA LEU A 186 -0.36 2.45 18.77
C LEU A 186 0.81 3.35 19.20
N ALA A 187 1.80 2.79 19.89
CA ALA A 187 2.99 3.53 20.31
C ALA A 187 3.79 4.10 19.11
N LEU A 188 3.94 3.31 18.04
CA LEU A 188 4.57 3.78 16.79
C LEU A 188 3.80 4.95 16.15
N ALA A 189 2.47 4.85 16.12
CA ALA A 189 1.62 5.91 15.57
C ALA A 189 1.69 7.19 16.42
N GLN A 190 1.57 7.07 17.75
CA GLN A 190 1.68 8.20 18.68
C GLN A 190 3.04 8.89 18.59
N ARG A 191 4.15 8.12 18.53
CA ARG A 191 5.49 8.68 18.30
C ARG A 191 5.55 9.47 16.99
N GLY A 192 5.05 8.89 15.91
CA GLY A 192 5.07 9.53 14.60
C GLY A 192 4.28 10.85 14.57
N LEU A 193 3.10 10.90 15.23
CA LEU A 193 2.31 12.11 15.33
C LEU A 193 3.02 13.19 16.17
N ALA A 194 3.59 12.81 17.32
CA ALA A 194 4.32 13.75 18.18
C ALA A 194 5.56 14.33 17.48
N ASP A 195 6.28 13.49 16.74
CA ASP A 195 7.45 13.93 15.98
C ASP A 195 7.06 14.83 14.79
N LEU A 196 5.94 14.54 14.15
CA LEU A 196 5.40 15.40 13.10
C LEU A 196 4.99 16.77 13.63
N GLU A 197 4.27 16.81 14.74
CA GLU A 197 3.86 18.07 15.38
C GLU A 197 5.05 18.94 15.74
N ARG A 198 6.06 18.34 16.39
CA ARG A 198 7.31 19.05 16.74
C ARG A 198 8.02 19.58 15.49
N TYR A 199 8.12 18.74 14.46
CA TYR A 199 8.75 19.11 13.19
C TYR A 199 8.03 20.27 12.50
N CYS A 200 6.68 20.26 12.48
CA CYS A 200 5.90 21.36 11.91
C CYS A 200 6.07 22.68 12.68
N GLN A 201 6.16 22.62 14.01
CA GLN A 201 6.45 23.79 14.85
C GLN A 201 7.84 24.36 14.54
N GLU A 202 8.85 23.50 14.38
CA GLU A 202 10.22 23.91 14.04
C GLU A 202 10.33 24.54 12.63
N MET A 203 9.46 24.10 11.72
CA MET A 203 9.42 24.61 10.35
C MET A 203 8.52 25.84 10.16
N ASP A 204 7.90 26.36 11.20
CA ASP A 204 6.88 27.44 11.12
C ASP A 204 5.67 27.07 10.23
N GLU A 205 5.31 25.78 10.22
CA GLU A 205 4.19 25.24 9.42
C GLU A 205 3.16 24.65 10.41
N PRO A 206 2.23 25.44 10.97
CA PRO A 206 1.27 24.94 11.96
C PRO A 206 0.35 23.88 11.34
N LEU A 207 0.11 22.80 12.09
CA LEU A 207 -0.94 21.85 11.76
C LEU A 207 -2.30 22.52 12.05
N GLU A 208 -3.21 22.52 11.08
CA GLU A 208 -4.58 22.93 11.34
C GLU A 208 -5.24 21.91 12.29
N ASP A 209 -5.84 22.37 13.38
CA ASP A 209 -6.46 21.55 14.45
C ASP A 209 -7.60 20.62 13.98
N SER A 210 -8.05 20.75 12.74
CA SER A 210 -9.20 20.01 12.20
C SER A 210 -8.99 18.51 11.95
N ALA A 211 -7.74 18.03 11.99
CA ALA A 211 -7.43 16.63 11.65
C ALA A 211 -7.34 15.68 12.86
N LEU A 212 -7.24 16.18 14.07
CA LEU A 212 -7.01 15.38 15.29
C LEU A 212 -8.26 15.18 16.18
N GLY A 213 -9.38 15.81 15.84
CA GLY A 213 -10.57 15.87 16.71
C GLY A 213 -11.74 14.94 16.40
N ALA A 214 -11.64 14.00 15.47
CA ALA A 214 -12.82 13.29 14.94
C ALA A 214 -13.04 11.86 15.47
N GLU A 215 -12.42 11.41 16.55
CA GLU A 215 -12.59 10.02 17.02
C GLU A 215 -13.03 9.85 18.49
N GLU A 216 -13.70 10.80 19.12
CA GLU A 216 -14.22 10.59 20.49
C GLU A 216 -15.75 10.69 20.67
N GLU A 217 -16.58 10.70 19.63
CA GLU A 217 -18.03 10.62 19.83
C GLU A 217 -18.64 9.53 18.93
N GLY A 218 -18.81 8.32 19.44
CA GLY A 218 -19.64 7.33 18.78
C GLY A 218 -19.50 5.90 19.23
N THR A 219 -19.65 5.62 20.56
CA THR A 219 -20.14 4.30 20.97
C THR A 219 -20.85 4.40 22.31
N THR A 220 -22.12 4.61 22.24
CA THR A 220 -23.09 4.14 23.25
C THR A 220 -23.94 3.07 22.61
#